data_94ece5ebc96481839e07e6d26cca0864
#
_entry.id   94ece5ebc96481839e07e6d26cca0864
#
_cell.length_a   1.000
_cell.length_b   1.000
_cell.length_c   1.000
_cell.angle_alpha   90.00
_cell.angle_beta   90.00
_cell.angle_gamma   90.00
#
_symmetry.space_group_name_H-M   'P 1'
#
loop_
_entity.id
_entity.type
_entity.pdbx_description
1 polymer ?
#
loop_
_entity_poly.entity_id
_entity_poly.type
_entity_poly.pdbx_seq_one_letter_code
_entity_poly.pdbx_strand_id
1 'polypeptide(L)'
;MVLDGTLEPGSRLRETDFSKRLGIARHTFRAATQILINEGLLRRSPNRGVQLAVLDGDDIVDIFRLREALEVEAIRLVITGKKEIPEAEEAVEQFNALDDEASWRTVVDLDMSFHRAVIDAADSERINRAYAGVQSEILLCMAQLRPHYDRPAEVAAEHRELLEAIEAGDLKVTEDLFRKHLGDATENLTNALEAREEVTA
;
A
#
# COMPACT_ATOMS: atom_id res chain seq x y z
N MET A 1 7.20 -12.48 0.79
CA MET A 1 6.50 -13.53 1.57
C MET A 1 5.02 -13.20 1.76
N VAL A 2 4.63 -11.98 2.03
CA VAL A 2 3.21 -11.59 2.07
C VAL A 2 2.67 -11.44 0.65
N LEU A 3 3.34 -10.64 -0.19
CA LEU A 3 2.96 -10.42 -1.60
C LEU A 3 2.98 -11.67 -2.49
N ASP A 4 3.75 -12.68 -2.14
CA ASP A 4 3.82 -13.97 -2.88
C ASP A 4 2.93 -15.07 -2.30
N GLY A 5 2.10 -14.73 -1.30
CA GLY A 5 1.18 -15.67 -0.67
C GLY A 5 1.83 -16.73 0.23
N THR A 6 3.15 -16.67 0.47
CA THR A 6 3.86 -17.62 1.34
C THR A 6 3.44 -17.49 2.80
N LEU A 7 2.98 -16.29 3.19
CA LEU A 7 2.39 -16.01 4.50
C LEU A 7 0.94 -15.56 4.31
N GLU A 8 0.03 -16.36 4.81
CA GLU A 8 -1.40 -16.04 4.82
C GLU A 8 -1.77 -15.15 6.02
N PRO A 9 -2.84 -14.35 5.93
CA PRO A 9 -3.39 -13.60 7.06
C PRO A 9 -3.59 -14.50 8.28
N GLY A 10 -3.19 -14.02 9.45
CA GLY A 10 -3.26 -14.79 10.70
C GLY A 10 -2.18 -15.87 10.88
N SER A 11 -1.32 -16.08 9.88
CA SER A 11 -0.20 -17.02 9.99
C SER A 11 0.70 -16.69 11.17
N ARG A 12 1.04 -17.73 11.94
CA ARG A 12 1.92 -17.59 13.10
C ARG A 12 3.39 -17.55 12.70
N LEU A 13 4.11 -16.52 13.15
CA LEU A 13 5.54 -16.40 12.97
C LEU A 13 6.27 -17.02 14.19
N ARG A 14 6.73 -18.26 14.07
CA ARG A 14 7.49 -18.92 15.13
C ARG A 14 8.94 -18.44 15.10
N GLU A 15 9.42 -17.85 16.19
CA GLU A 15 10.79 -17.32 16.33
C GLU A 15 11.85 -18.30 15.90
N THR A 16 11.74 -19.58 16.33
CA THR A 16 12.70 -20.63 16.01
C THR A 16 12.81 -20.92 14.52
N ASP A 17 11.66 -20.97 13.86
CA ASP A 17 11.55 -21.37 12.45
C ASP A 17 12.03 -20.25 11.55
N PHE A 18 11.56 -19.01 11.83
CA PHE A 18 11.94 -17.84 11.05
C PHE A 18 13.38 -17.41 11.27
N SER A 19 13.91 -17.46 12.50
CA SER A 19 15.33 -17.17 12.75
C SER A 19 16.24 -18.12 11.98
N LYS A 20 15.89 -19.43 11.95
CA LYS A 20 16.62 -20.42 11.17
C LYS A 20 16.50 -20.20 9.67
N ARG A 21 15.26 -19.95 9.17
CA ARG A 21 14.98 -19.73 7.74
C ARG A 21 15.70 -18.51 7.19
N LEU A 22 15.74 -17.41 7.99
CA LEU A 22 16.37 -16.14 7.61
C LEU A 22 17.86 -16.07 7.95
N GLY A 23 18.41 -17.04 8.64
CA GLY A 23 19.83 -17.06 9.06
C GLY A 23 20.19 -15.98 10.06
N ILE A 24 19.24 -15.51 10.90
CA ILE A 24 19.43 -14.42 11.87
C ILE A 24 19.33 -14.91 13.32
N ALA A 25 19.93 -14.14 14.23
CA ALA A 25 19.82 -14.44 15.65
C ALA A 25 18.40 -14.17 16.19
N ARG A 26 17.97 -14.89 17.24
CA ARG A 26 16.63 -14.73 17.83
C ARG A 26 16.36 -13.32 18.34
N HIS A 27 17.37 -12.64 18.90
CA HIS A 27 17.19 -11.26 19.35
C HIS A 27 16.94 -10.29 18.17
N THR A 28 17.59 -10.51 17.01
CA THR A 28 17.37 -9.76 15.77
C THR A 28 15.94 -9.99 15.26
N PHE A 29 15.47 -11.24 15.28
CA PHE A 29 14.09 -11.56 14.93
C PHE A 29 13.08 -10.82 15.84
N ARG A 30 13.30 -10.82 17.17
CA ARG A 30 12.42 -10.13 18.12
C ARG A 30 12.40 -8.62 17.88
N ALA A 31 13.56 -8.00 17.63
CA ALA A 31 13.64 -6.57 17.31
C ALA A 31 12.89 -6.25 16.03
N ALA A 32 13.11 -7.02 14.94
CA ALA A 32 12.39 -6.84 13.68
C ALA A 32 10.87 -7.04 13.84
N THR A 33 10.44 -8.09 14.55
CA THR A 33 8.99 -8.31 14.77
C THR A 33 8.36 -7.21 15.61
N GLN A 34 9.09 -6.57 16.53
CA GLN A 34 8.55 -5.44 17.28
C GLN A 34 8.34 -4.21 16.38
N ILE A 35 9.23 -3.95 15.43
CA ILE A 35 9.07 -2.90 14.42
C ILE A 35 7.82 -3.19 13.59
N LEU A 36 7.69 -4.39 13.03
CA LEU A 36 6.55 -4.79 12.21
C LEU A 36 5.20 -4.79 12.98
N ILE A 37 5.24 -5.01 14.31
CA ILE A 37 4.05 -4.85 15.15
C ILE A 37 3.66 -3.37 15.28
N ASN A 38 4.64 -2.50 15.44
CA ASN A 38 4.39 -1.05 15.52
C ASN A 38 3.90 -0.47 14.18
N GLU A 39 4.25 -1.12 13.06
CA GLU A 39 3.82 -0.79 11.70
C GLU A 39 2.49 -1.49 11.30
N GLY A 40 1.80 -2.16 12.22
CA GLY A 40 0.53 -2.81 11.94
C GLY A 40 0.59 -4.12 11.15
N LEU A 41 1.76 -4.47 10.56
CA LEU A 41 1.92 -5.71 9.78
C LEU A 41 1.77 -6.99 10.60
N LEU A 42 2.19 -6.95 11.86
CA LEU A 42 2.11 -8.09 12.77
C LEU A 42 1.29 -7.72 14.00
N ARG A 43 0.55 -8.68 14.53
CA ARG A 43 -0.18 -8.55 15.80
C ARG A 43 0.33 -9.59 16.81
N ARG A 44 0.36 -9.21 18.09
CA ARG A 44 0.68 -10.15 19.17
C ARG A 44 -0.62 -10.71 19.75
N SER A 45 -0.83 -12.01 19.60
CA SER A 45 -2.00 -12.68 20.16
C SER A 45 -1.66 -13.40 21.46
N PRO A 46 -2.52 -13.31 22.49
CA PRO A 46 -2.39 -14.10 23.71
C PRO A 46 -2.31 -15.61 23.37
N ASN A 47 -1.35 -16.32 23.91
CA ASN A 47 -1.12 -17.77 23.70
C ASN A 47 -0.75 -18.20 22.27
N ARG A 48 -0.79 -17.31 21.26
CA ARG A 48 -0.43 -17.64 19.87
C ARG A 48 0.87 -16.99 19.39
N GLY A 49 1.42 -16.05 20.17
CA GLY A 49 2.66 -15.33 19.84
C GLY A 49 2.46 -14.25 18.79
N VAL A 50 3.40 -14.12 17.85
CA VAL A 50 3.33 -13.12 16.77
C VAL A 50 2.67 -13.75 15.56
N GLN A 51 1.74 -13.01 14.94
CA GLN A 51 0.98 -13.43 13.75
C GLN A 51 0.95 -12.29 12.73
N LEU A 52 0.83 -12.65 11.43
CA LEU A 52 0.48 -11.67 10.40
C LEU A 52 -0.89 -11.07 10.72
N ALA A 53 -1.02 -9.76 10.63
CA ALA A 53 -2.28 -9.09 10.89
C ALA A 53 -3.37 -9.59 9.92
N VAL A 54 -4.59 -9.65 10.41
CA VAL A 54 -5.79 -9.85 9.60
C VAL A 54 -6.51 -8.52 9.63
N LEU A 55 -6.79 -7.97 8.48
CA LEU A 55 -7.54 -6.72 8.31
C LEU A 55 -8.98 -7.07 7.95
N ASP A 56 -9.93 -6.39 8.57
CA ASP A 56 -11.35 -6.45 8.21
C ASP A 56 -11.75 -5.25 7.34
N GLY A 57 -13.04 -5.19 6.96
CA GLY A 57 -13.54 -4.11 6.10
C GLY A 57 -13.43 -2.73 6.74
N ASP A 58 -13.64 -2.64 8.06
CA ASP A 58 -13.52 -1.39 8.80
C ASP A 58 -12.05 -0.92 8.89
N ASP A 59 -11.12 -1.86 9.09
CA ASP A 59 -9.66 -1.60 9.03
C ASP A 59 -9.29 -1.01 7.67
N ILE A 60 -9.76 -1.60 6.55
CA ILE A 60 -9.46 -1.12 5.18
C ILE A 60 -9.98 0.31 4.98
N VAL A 61 -11.24 0.57 5.32
CA VAL A 61 -11.85 1.89 5.19
C VAL A 61 -11.08 2.94 6.00
N ASP A 62 -10.64 2.62 7.21
CA ASP A 62 -9.94 3.58 8.08
C ASP A 62 -8.52 3.86 7.60
N ILE A 63 -7.79 2.83 7.13
CA ILE A 63 -6.46 2.94 6.52
C ILE A 63 -6.53 3.87 5.29
N PHE A 64 -7.48 3.63 4.37
CA PHE A 64 -7.60 4.41 3.15
C PHE A 64 -8.11 5.83 3.39
N ARG A 65 -8.93 6.06 4.42
CA ARG A 65 -9.31 7.41 4.85
C ARG A 65 -8.08 8.22 5.31
N LEU A 66 -7.19 7.60 6.08
CA LEU A 66 -5.94 8.27 6.48
C LEU A 66 -5.02 8.49 5.28
N ARG A 67 -4.90 7.50 4.38
CA ARG A 67 -4.15 7.60 3.13
C ARG A 67 -4.64 8.80 2.30
N GLU A 68 -5.94 8.91 2.07
CA GLU A 68 -6.56 10.02 1.34
C GLU A 68 -6.21 11.38 1.96
N ALA A 69 -6.37 11.51 3.27
CA ALA A 69 -6.09 12.77 3.95
C ALA A 69 -4.63 13.23 3.79
N LEU A 70 -3.68 12.28 3.83
CA LEU A 70 -2.25 12.56 3.68
C LEU A 70 -1.87 12.87 2.23
N GLU A 71 -2.38 12.10 1.27
CA GLU A 71 -2.06 12.25 -0.14
C GLU A 71 -2.69 13.53 -0.74
N VAL A 72 -3.95 13.84 -0.40
CA VAL A 72 -4.60 15.08 -0.86
C VAL A 72 -3.85 16.32 -0.33
N GLU A 73 -3.40 16.30 0.92
CA GLU A 73 -2.57 17.40 1.43
C GLU A 73 -1.19 17.45 0.78
N ALA A 74 -0.58 16.30 0.49
CA ALA A 74 0.69 16.25 -0.25
C ALA A 74 0.56 16.85 -1.65
N ILE A 75 -0.48 16.48 -2.40
CA ILE A 75 -0.80 17.03 -3.73
C ILE A 75 -0.95 18.54 -3.66
N ARG A 76 -1.68 19.04 -2.66
CA ARG A 76 -1.86 20.48 -2.48
C ARG A 76 -0.51 21.19 -2.32
N LEU A 77 0.41 20.62 -1.55
CA LEU A 77 1.76 21.17 -1.36
C LEU A 77 2.62 21.06 -2.62
N VAL A 78 2.51 19.99 -3.38
CA VAL A 78 3.21 19.79 -4.65
C VAL A 78 2.75 20.84 -5.68
N ILE A 79 1.45 20.92 -5.92
CA ILE A 79 0.89 21.85 -6.95
C ILE A 79 1.13 23.30 -6.56
N THR A 80 0.83 23.70 -5.32
CA THR A 80 1.02 25.10 -4.90
C THR A 80 2.50 25.49 -4.84
N GLY A 81 3.38 24.54 -4.52
CA GLY A 81 4.83 24.71 -4.54
C GLY A 81 5.46 24.60 -5.92
N LYS A 82 4.69 24.20 -6.94
CA LYS A 82 5.18 23.91 -8.31
C LYS A 82 6.37 22.95 -8.30
N LYS A 83 6.23 21.88 -7.53
CA LYS A 83 7.30 20.90 -7.34
C LYS A 83 7.27 19.85 -8.44
N GLU A 84 8.43 19.45 -8.92
CA GLU A 84 8.59 18.31 -9.83
C GLU A 84 8.51 17.00 -9.04
N ILE A 85 8.05 15.93 -9.70
CA ILE A 85 7.85 14.60 -9.12
C ILE A 85 8.47 13.50 -10.01
N PRO A 86 9.77 13.58 -10.34
CA PRO A 86 10.40 12.70 -11.32
C PRO A 86 10.32 11.21 -10.93
N GLU A 87 10.28 10.88 -9.65
CA GLU A 87 10.13 9.51 -9.20
C GLU A 87 8.70 8.98 -9.45
N ALA A 88 7.67 9.85 -9.47
CA ALA A 88 6.32 9.46 -9.87
C ALA A 88 6.22 9.28 -11.39
N GLU A 89 6.89 10.15 -12.17
CA GLU A 89 7.02 10.01 -13.62
C GLU A 89 7.68 8.66 -13.97
N GLU A 90 8.79 8.32 -13.31
CA GLU A 90 9.48 7.04 -13.49
C GLU A 90 8.57 5.85 -13.16
N ALA A 91 7.79 5.92 -12.08
CA ALA A 91 6.85 4.87 -11.71
C ALA A 91 5.78 4.66 -12.80
N VAL A 92 5.22 5.74 -13.37
CA VAL A 92 4.25 5.68 -14.47
C VAL A 92 4.89 5.13 -15.75
N GLU A 93 6.11 5.50 -16.08
CA GLU A 93 6.85 4.92 -17.22
C GLU A 93 7.04 3.41 -17.05
N GLN A 94 7.39 2.97 -15.85
CA GLN A 94 7.54 1.54 -15.54
C GLN A 94 6.19 0.81 -15.61
N PHE A 95 5.09 1.40 -15.15
CA PHE A 95 3.74 0.85 -15.34
C PHE A 95 3.41 0.65 -16.81
N ASN A 96 3.70 1.64 -17.66
CA ASN A 96 3.44 1.59 -19.10
C ASN A 96 4.26 0.51 -19.81
N ALA A 97 5.37 0.09 -19.24
CA ALA A 97 6.24 -0.96 -19.77
C ALA A 97 5.83 -2.37 -19.33
N LEU A 98 4.82 -2.51 -18.42
CA LEU A 98 4.34 -3.82 -18.00
C LEU A 98 3.56 -4.50 -19.12
N ASP A 99 3.76 -5.81 -19.22
CA ASP A 99 2.91 -6.69 -20.03
C ASP A 99 1.75 -7.28 -19.19
N ASP A 100 0.82 -7.95 -19.88
CA ASP A 100 -0.35 -8.57 -19.25
C ASP A 100 0.02 -9.75 -18.31
N GLU A 101 1.26 -10.25 -18.39
CA GLU A 101 1.79 -11.34 -17.53
C GLU A 101 2.51 -10.81 -16.28
N ALA A 102 2.59 -9.48 -16.11
CA ALA A 102 3.26 -8.88 -14.99
C ALA A 102 2.68 -9.38 -13.65
N SER A 103 3.55 -9.67 -12.70
CA SER A 103 3.12 -10.18 -11.40
C SER A 103 2.36 -9.10 -10.63
N TRP A 104 1.31 -9.51 -9.88
CA TRP A 104 0.61 -8.61 -8.96
C TRP A 104 1.57 -7.87 -8.01
N ARG A 105 2.63 -8.54 -7.58
CA ARG A 105 3.68 -7.92 -6.78
C ARG A 105 4.31 -6.73 -7.49
N THR A 106 4.62 -6.85 -8.78
CA THR A 106 5.22 -5.76 -9.56
C THR A 106 4.27 -4.57 -9.64
N VAL A 107 2.98 -4.84 -9.86
CA VAL A 107 1.93 -3.81 -9.89
C VAL A 107 1.86 -3.08 -8.55
N VAL A 108 1.81 -3.81 -7.43
CA VAL A 108 1.78 -3.22 -6.08
C VAL A 108 3.05 -2.43 -5.77
N ASP A 109 4.22 -2.94 -6.12
CA ASP A 109 5.48 -2.25 -5.88
C ASP A 109 5.53 -0.90 -6.64
N LEU A 110 4.97 -0.82 -7.86
CA LEU A 110 4.88 0.41 -8.65
C LEU A 110 3.81 1.39 -8.11
N ASP A 111 2.63 0.89 -7.73
CA ASP A 111 1.60 1.67 -7.05
C ASP A 111 2.16 2.37 -5.81
N MET A 112 2.78 1.59 -4.95
CA MET A 112 3.40 2.11 -3.73
C MET A 112 4.50 3.13 -4.02
N SER A 113 5.28 2.94 -5.11
CA SER A 113 6.35 3.87 -5.52
C SER A 113 5.77 5.20 -5.99
N PHE A 114 4.73 5.19 -6.83
CA PHE A 114 4.06 6.39 -7.30
C PHE A 114 3.52 7.25 -6.14
N HIS A 115 2.70 6.66 -5.29
CA HIS A 115 2.10 7.37 -4.16
C HIS A 115 3.15 7.85 -3.16
N ARG A 116 4.20 7.06 -2.94
CA ARG A 116 5.32 7.46 -2.10
C ARG A 116 6.06 8.66 -2.67
N ALA A 117 6.29 8.71 -3.98
CA ALA A 117 6.94 9.84 -4.64
C ALA A 117 6.14 11.14 -4.47
N VAL A 118 4.81 11.09 -4.57
CA VAL A 118 3.93 12.25 -4.31
C VAL A 118 4.08 12.73 -2.86
N ILE A 119 4.09 11.82 -1.90
CA ILE A 119 4.28 12.14 -0.48
C ILE A 119 5.65 12.77 -0.22
N ASP A 120 6.71 12.23 -0.80
CA ASP A 120 8.08 12.73 -0.62
C ASP A 120 8.26 14.13 -1.23
N ALA A 121 7.66 14.36 -2.41
CA ALA A 121 7.68 15.66 -3.08
C ALA A 121 6.97 16.77 -2.28
N ALA A 122 6.04 16.43 -1.39
CA ALA A 122 5.42 17.40 -0.50
C ALA A 122 6.43 18.11 0.42
N ASP A 123 7.61 17.50 0.66
CA ASP A 123 8.69 18.02 1.51
C ASP A 123 8.21 18.37 2.93
N SER A 124 7.38 17.50 3.48
CA SER A 124 6.83 17.62 4.84
C SER A 124 7.24 16.42 5.69
N GLU A 125 8.19 16.63 6.58
CA GLU A 125 8.67 15.58 7.49
C GLU A 125 7.53 14.90 8.28
N ARG A 126 6.48 15.67 8.61
CA ARG A 126 5.34 15.16 9.39
C ARG A 126 4.41 14.30 8.55
N ILE A 127 4.11 14.72 7.31
CA ILE A 127 3.33 13.92 6.36
C ILE A 127 4.09 12.65 6.03
N ASN A 128 5.39 12.74 5.72
CA ASN A 128 6.26 11.59 5.46
C ASN A 128 6.25 10.58 6.60
N ARG A 129 6.35 11.04 7.86
CA ARG A 129 6.33 10.17 9.02
C ARG A 129 4.97 9.52 9.24
N ALA A 130 3.88 10.26 9.04
CA ALA A 130 2.53 9.74 9.17
C ALA A 130 2.24 8.70 8.08
N TYR A 131 2.62 8.98 6.83
CA TYR A 131 2.45 8.06 5.72
C TYR A 131 3.28 6.78 5.88
N ALA A 132 4.52 6.88 6.34
CA ALA A 132 5.35 5.71 6.64
C ALA A 132 4.72 4.81 7.72
N GLY A 133 3.93 5.38 8.64
CA GLY A 133 3.21 4.62 9.65
C GLY A 133 2.04 3.80 9.09
N VAL A 134 1.41 4.24 8.00
CA VAL A 134 0.27 3.57 7.37
C VAL A 134 0.67 2.78 6.11
N GLN A 135 1.80 3.08 5.52
CA GLN A 135 2.29 2.46 4.27
C GLN A 135 2.37 0.93 4.35
N SER A 136 2.80 0.41 5.48
CA SER A 136 2.89 -1.03 5.71
C SER A 136 1.52 -1.70 5.76
N GLU A 137 0.51 -1.02 6.31
CA GLU A 137 -0.87 -1.51 6.34
C GLU A 137 -1.52 -1.43 4.96
N ILE A 138 -1.28 -0.35 4.18
CA ILE A 138 -1.69 -0.26 2.77
C ILE A 138 -1.12 -1.44 1.98
N LEU A 139 0.19 -1.70 2.11
CA LEU A 139 0.83 -2.85 1.47
C LEU A 139 0.18 -4.17 1.87
N LEU A 140 -0.21 -4.31 3.13
CA LEU A 140 -0.88 -5.51 3.62
C LEU A 140 -2.28 -5.67 3.01
N CYS A 141 -3.06 -4.59 2.89
CA CYS A 141 -4.34 -4.59 2.17
C CYS A 141 -4.16 -5.08 0.72
N MET A 142 -3.24 -4.45 -0.01
CA MET A 142 -2.96 -4.78 -1.42
C MET A 142 -2.44 -6.21 -1.60
N ALA A 143 -1.68 -6.73 -0.63
CA ALA A 143 -1.10 -8.07 -0.69
C ALA A 143 -2.10 -9.17 -0.37
N GLN A 144 -3.00 -8.95 0.59
CA GLN A 144 -3.96 -9.96 1.05
C GLN A 144 -5.22 -10.02 0.18
N LEU A 145 -5.57 -8.90 -0.42
CA LEU A 145 -6.81 -8.73 -1.17
C LEU A 145 -6.44 -8.29 -2.58
N ARG A 146 -6.14 -9.24 -3.43
CA ARG A 146 -5.93 -8.96 -4.85
C ARG A 146 -7.20 -8.32 -5.41
N PRO A 147 -7.21 -6.99 -5.67
CA PRO A 147 -8.38 -6.33 -6.23
C PRO A 147 -8.72 -6.90 -7.60
N HIS A 148 -9.94 -6.66 -8.07
CA HIS A 148 -10.44 -7.08 -9.38
C HIS A 148 -9.87 -6.23 -10.54
N TYR A 149 -8.60 -5.83 -10.45
CA TYR A 149 -7.91 -5.31 -11.62
C TYR A 149 -7.50 -6.48 -12.49
N ASP A 150 -8.23 -6.70 -13.57
CA ASP A 150 -7.98 -7.81 -14.49
C ASP A 150 -6.69 -7.60 -15.31
N ARG A 151 -6.19 -6.34 -15.39
CA ARG A 151 -5.03 -6.00 -16.23
C ARG A 151 -4.14 -4.92 -15.60
N PRO A 152 -2.80 -5.13 -15.61
CA PRO A 152 -1.83 -4.10 -15.23
C PRO A 152 -2.01 -2.77 -15.99
N ALA A 153 -2.47 -2.84 -17.26
CA ALA A 153 -2.70 -1.68 -18.10
C ALA A 153 -3.81 -0.73 -17.57
N GLU A 154 -4.78 -1.24 -16.83
CA GLU A 154 -5.84 -0.40 -16.22
C GLU A 154 -5.25 0.43 -15.08
N VAL A 155 -4.47 -0.21 -14.21
CA VAL A 155 -3.75 0.48 -13.12
C VAL A 155 -2.78 1.54 -13.68
N ALA A 156 -2.06 1.18 -14.76
CA ALA A 156 -1.17 2.11 -15.45
C ALA A 156 -1.89 3.33 -16.01
N ALA A 157 -3.09 3.13 -16.59
CA ALA A 157 -3.89 4.24 -17.15
C ALA A 157 -4.37 5.19 -16.05
N GLU A 158 -4.85 4.65 -14.91
CA GLU A 158 -5.27 5.47 -13.77
C GLU A 158 -4.11 6.32 -13.23
N HIS A 159 -2.94 5.73 -13.00
CA HIS A 159 -1.78 6.45 -12.46
C HIS A 159 -1.26 7.51 -13.43
N ARG A 160 -1.35 7.26 -14.75
CA ARG A 160 -1.03 8.29 -15.76
C ARG A 160 -2.00 9.47 -15.68
N GLU A 161 -3.31 9.22 -15.54
CA GLU A 161 -4.30 10.29 -15.38
C GLU A 161 -4.04 11.13 -14.12
N LEU A 162 -3.65 10.50 -13.02
CA LEU A 162 -3.27 11.20 -11.78
C LEU A 162 -2.03 12.07 -11.99
N LEU A 163 -1.00 11.55 -12.66
CA LEU A 163 0.23 12.29 -12.96
C LEU A 163 -0.05 13.49 -13.84
N GLU A 164 -0.78 13.31 -14.96
CA GLU A 164 -1.16 14.37 -15.88
C GLU A 164 -1.96 15.49 -15.18
N ALA A 165 -2.83 15.14 -14.23
CA ALA A 165 -3.57 16.11 -13.45
C ALA A 165 -2.67 16.93 -12.50
N ILE A 166 -1.67 16.31 -11.87
CA ILE A 166 -0.67 17.01 -11.04
C ILE A 166 0.12 17.99 -11.91
N GLU A 167 0.60 17.56 -13.09
CA GLU A 167 1.38 18.35 -14.03
C GLU A 167 0.57 19.54 -14.59
N ALA A 168 -0.73 19.33 -14.85
CA ALA A 168 -1.63 20.40 -15.28
C ALA A 168 -1.82 21.48 -14.20
N GLY A 169 -1.60 21.14 -12.93
CA GLY A 169 -1.64 22.09 -11.82
C GLY A 169 -3.03 22.55 -11.41
N ASP A 170 -4.10 21.90 -11.88
CA ASP A 170 -5.47 22.18 -11.41
C ASP A 170 -5.73 21.41 -10.11
N LEU A 171 -5.56 22.09 -8.99
CA LEU A 171 -5.69 21.52 -7.67
C LEU A 171 -7.03 20.81 -7.45
N LYS A 172 -8.13 21.45 -7.88
CA LYS A 172 -9.48 20.89 -7.65
C LYS A 172 -9.70 19.60 -8.42
N VAL A 173 -9.31 19.57 -9.68
CA VAL A 173 -9.41 18.40 -10.55
C VAL A 173 -8.54 17.27 -9.99
N THR A 174 -7.30 17.59 -9.61
CA THR A 174 -6.36 16.60 -9.07
C THR A 174 -6.85 16.00 -7.75
N GLU A 175 -7.35 16.83 -6.82
CA GLU A 175 -7.92 16.33 -5.57
C GLU A 175 -9.12 15.40 -5.80
N ASP A 176 -10.03 15.75 -6.73
CA ASP A 176 -11.20 14.93 -7.03
C ASP A 176 -10.79 13.58 -7.65
N LEU A 177 -9.79 13.57 -8.55
CA LEU A 177 -9.26 12.35 -9.14
C LEU A 177 -8.60 11.44 -8.10
N PHE A 178 -7.78 11.99 -7.20
CA PHE A 178 -7.16 11.19 -6.13
C PHE A 178 -8.19 10.61 -5.16
N ARG A 179 -9.21 11.39 -4.76
CA ARG A 179 -10.30 10.88 -3.93
C ARG A 179 -11.07 9.77 -4.62
N LYS A 180 -11.34 9.93 -5.91
CA LYS A 180 -11.99 8.88 -6.70
C LYS A 180 -11.14 7.63 -6.76
N HIS A 181 -9.87 7.73 -7.14
CA HIS A 181 -8.93 6.62 -7.24
C HIS A 181 -8.82 5.83 -5.92
N LEU A 182 -8.62 6.53 -4.80
CA LEU A 182 -8.51 5.89 -3.49
C LEU A 182 -9.85 5.33 -3.00
N GLY A 183 -10.96 5.95 -3.35
CA GLY A 183 -12.31 5.45 -3.09
C GLY A 183 -12.60 4.18 -3.85
N ASP A 184 -12.32 4.14 -5.15
CA ASP A 184 -12.47 2.96 -6.02
C ASP A 184 -11.59 1.80 -5.50
N ALA A 185 -10.34 2.09 -5.09
CA ALA A 185 -9.45 1.09 -4.49
C ALA A 185 -10.02 0.54 -3.17
N THR A 186 -10.59 1.40 -2.31
CA THR A 186 -11.24 0.97 -1.06
C THR A 186 -12.41 0.04 -1.33
N GLU A 187 -13.29 0.40 -2.27
CA GLU A 187 -14.43 -0.42 -2.67
C GLU A 187 -13.99 -1.77 -3.24
N ASN A 188 -13.02 -1.78 -4.13
CA ASN A 188 -12.47 -3.01 -4.71
C ASN A 188 -11.87 -3.94 -3.65
N LEU A 189 -11.14 -3.39 -2.68
CA LEU A 189 -10.53 -4.17 -1.59
C LEU A 189 -11.59 -4.74 -0.63
N THR A 190 -12.60 -3.96 -0.27
CA THR A 190 -13.69 -4.44 0.61
C THR A 190 -14.54 -5.51 -0.07
N ASN A 191 -14.88 -5.34 -1.35
CA ASN A 191 -15.59 -6.34 -2.14
C ASN A 191 -14.79 -7.66 -2.26
N ALA A 192 -13.46 -7.56 -2.47
CA ALA A 192 -12.59 -8.73 -2.52
C ALA A 192 -12.52 -9.48 -1.18
N LEU A 193 -12.59 -8.75 -0.05
CA LEU A 193 -12.65 -9.35 1.27
C LEU A 193 -13.94 -10.11 1.49
N GLU A 194 -15.09 -9.51 1.19
CA GLU A 194 -16.41 -10.12 1.31
C GLU A 194 -16.52 -11.40 0.48
N ALA A 195 -16.08 -11.36 -0.80
CA ALA A 195 -16.07 -12.53 -1.68
C ALA A 195 -15.20 -13.67 -1.13
N ARG A 196 -14.10 -13.36 -0.45
CA ARG A 196 -13.22 -14.37 0.17
C ARG A 196 -13.87 -15.01 1.40
N GLU A 197 -14.59 -14.24 2.21
CA GLU A 197 -15.30 -14.73 3.39
C GLU A 197 -16.44 -15.67 3.01
N GLU A 198 -17.19 -15.36 1.94
CA GLU A 198 -18.25 -16.20 1.41
C GLU A 198 -17.75 -17.58 0.93
N VAL A 199 -16.55 -17.65 0.34
CA VAL A 199 -15.95 -18.91 -0.14
C VAL A 199 -15.46 -19.79 1.03
N THR A 200 -15.17 -19.19 2.19
CA THR A 200 -14.61 -19.89 3.36
C THR A 200 -15.65 -20.25 4.44
N ALA A 201 -16.89 -19.78 4.29
CA ALA A 201 -18.02 -20.06 5.20
C ALA A 201 -18.81 -21.30 4.78
#